data_9124ceeeca728f1fb41db4dea149a3be
#
_entry.id   9124ceeeca728f1fb41db4dea149a3be
#
_cell.length_a   1.000
_cell.length_b   1.000
_cell.length_c   1.000
_cell.angle_alpha   90.00
_cell.angle_beta   90.00
_cell.angle_gamma   90.00
#
_symmetry.space_group_name_H-M   'P 1'
#
loop_
_entity.id
_entity.type
_entity.pdbx_description
1 polymer ?
#
loop_
_entity_poly.entity_id
_entity_poly.type
_entity_poly.pdbx_seq_one_letter_code
_entity_poly.pdbx_strand_id
1 'polypeptide(L)'
;MGALSHIRVLDLSRVLAGPWAGQILADLGAEVIKVERPGNGDDTRAWGPPFLKDADGENTSEAAYYLSANRNKQSVTIDFTRPEGQKLVRELAGKSDIVIENFKVGGLAAYGLDYESLKAINPQLIYCSITGFGQTGPYAKRAGYDFMIQGLGGLMSLTGRPEGDEGAGPVKVGVALTDILTGLYSTTAILAALAHRDQGGSGQHIDMALLDVQVACLANQAMNYLTTGTAPQRLGNAHPNIVPYQDFPTADGDFILTVGNDSQFRKFAEVAGQPHWADDPRFLTNKLRVANRAQLIPLIRQATVFKTTAQWVSELEVAGVPCGPINNLAQVFADPQVQARGLAISLPHALGGSAPSVASPIRLSETPVEYRYAPPLLGEHTSEVLQAVLGLDPAEVCLLRQAGVL
;
A
#
# COMPACT_ATOMS: atom_id res chain seq x y z
N MET A 1 -4.17 11.90 -22.19
CA MET A 1 -3.24 12.47 -21.17
C MET A 1 -3.82 12.19 -19.78
N GLY A 2 -3.00 11.66 -18.88
CA GLY A 2 -3.44 11.40 -17.51
C GLY A 2 -3.78 12.67 -16.74
N ALA A 3 -4.56 12.53 -15.66
CA ALA A 3 -5.05 13.66 -14.85
C ALA A 3 -3.92 14.57 -14.30
N LEU A 4 -2.74 13.99 -14.04
CA LEU A 4 -1.57 14.70 -13.49
C LEU A 4 -0.45 14.90 -14.52
N SER A 5 -0.74 14.84 -15.82
CA SER A 5 0.29 14.95 -16.87
C SER A 5 1.08 16.27 -16.88
N HIS A 6 0.60 17.28 -16.17
CA HIS A 6 1.26 18.59 -15.98
C HIS A 6 2.11 18.67 -14.71
N ILE A 7 2.17 17.60 -13.92
CA ILE A 7 2.84 17.55 -12.62
C ILE A 7 4.14 16.76 -12.73
N ARG A 8 5.20 17.31 -12.16
CA ARG A 8 6.50 16.64 -11.97
C ARG A 8 6.77 16.34 -10.51
N VAL A 9 7.13 15.10 -10.22
CA VAL A 9 7.48 14.60 -8.89
C VAL A 9 8.95 14.22 -8.83
N LEU A 10 9.68 14.74 -7.88
CA LEU A 10 11.02 14.29 -7.51
C LEU A 10 10.90 13.31 -6.35
N ASP A 11 11.11 12.04 -6.63
CA ASP A 11 11.00 10.94 -5.65
C ASP A 11 12.39 10.59 -5.11
N LEU A 12 12.72 11.07 -3.92
CA LEU A 12 13.95 10.74 -3.18
C LEU A 12 13.73 9.56 -2.24
N SER A 13 12.51 9.03 -2.17
CA SER A 13 12.14 7.99 -1.20
C SER A 13 12.64 6.61 -1.60
N ARG A 14 12.72 5.71 -0.61
CA ARG A 14 13.16 4.32 -0.76
C ARG A 14 12.17 3.37 -0.11
N VAL A 15 12.34 2.10 -0.34
CA VAL A 15 11.60 0.97 0.21
C VAL A 15 10.18 0.90 -0.33
N LEU A 16 9.13 1.30 0.40
CA LEU A 16 7.77 1.04 -0.05
C LEU A 16 6.81 2.23 0.08
N ALA A 17 6.64 2.85 1.23
CA ALA A 17 5.59 3.85 1.45
C ALA A 17 5.68 5.05 0.48
N GLY A 18 6.87 5.67 0.36
CA GLY A 18 7.13 6.76 -0.59
C GLY A 18 7.07 6.28 -2.04
N PRO A 19 7.79 5.20 -2.42
CA PRO A 19 7.71 4.64 -3.76
C PRO A 19 6.29 4.27 -4.18
N TRP A 20 5.45 3.78 -3.28
CA TRP A 20 4.04 3.49 -3.53
C TRP A 20 3.24 4.74 -3.87
N ALA A 21 3.44 5.84 -3.11
CA ALA A 21 2.83 7.14 -3.43
C ALA A 21 3.31 7.65 -4.79
N GLY A 22 4.61 7.61 -5.05
CA GLY A 22 5.20 8.01 -6.34
C GLY A 22 4.64 7.21 -7.52
N GLN A 23 4.46 5.88 -7.37
CA GLN A 23 3.85 5.04 -8.40
C GLN A 23 2.39 5.40 -8.67
N ILE A 24 1.59 5.69 -7.63
CA ILE A 24 0.19 6.10 -7.83
C ILE A 24 0.12 7.43 -8.59
N LEU A 25 0.96 8.40 -8.25
CA LEU A 25 1.02 9.67 -8.98
C LEU A 25 1.47 9.47 -10.43
N ALA A 26 2.43 8.58 -10.67
CA ALA A 26 2.90 8.21 -12.01
C ALA A 26 1.81 7.52 -12.84
N ASP A 27 1.03 6.61 -12.24
CA ASP A 27 -0.12 5.96 -12.87
C ASP A 27 -1.21 6.96 -13.26
N LEU A 28 -1.38 8.02 -12.46
CA LEU A 28 -2.30 9.13 -12.76
C LEU A 28 -1.76 10.12 -13.79
N GLY A 29 -0.56 9.89 -14.32
CA GLY A 29 0.01 10.64 -15.43
C GLY A 29 1.17 11.56 -15.06
N ALA A 30 1.52 11.74 -13.77
CA ALA A 30 2.65 12.57 -13.39
C ALA A 30 3.98 12.06 -13.96
N GLU A 31 4.89 12.97 -14.25
CA GLU A 31 6.31 12.65 -14.52
C GLU A 31 7.00 12.42 -13.17
N VAL A 32 7.46 11.20 -12.91
CA VAL A 32 8.11 10.85 -11.64
C VAL A 32 9.57 10.51 -11.87
N ILE A 33 10.45 11.38 -11.37
CA ILE A 33 11.91 11.23 -11.39
C ILE A 33 12.34 10.64 -10.05
N LYS A 34 12.74 9.36 -10.05
CA LYS A 34 13.28 8.68 -8.88
C LYS A 34 14.78 8.86 -8.82
N VAL A 35 15.28 9.58 -7.81
CA VAL A 35 16.70 9.74 -7.56
C VAL A 35 17.20 8.59 -6.69
N GLU A 36 18.20 7.90 -7.19
CA GLU A 36 18.80 6.74 -6.54
C GLU A 36 20.31 6.92 -6.36
N ARG A 37 20.87 6.24 -5.36
CA ARG A 37 22.30 6.24 -5.15
C ARG A 37 23.01 5.46 -6.26
N PRO A 38 24.11 6.00 -6.85
CA PRO A 38 24.91 5.25 -7.82
C PRO A 38 25.38 3.90 -7.27
N GLY A 39 25.39 2.89 -8.09
CA GLY A 39 25.85 1.53 -7.80
C GLY A 39 24.83 0.63 -7.10
N ASN A 40 24.16 1.10 -6.05
CA ASN A 40 23.26 0.25 -5.25
C ASN A 40 21.76 0.55 -5.44
N GLY A 41 21.42 1.81 -5.72
CA GLY A 41 20.02 2.23 -5.87
C GLY A 41 19.19 2.16 -4.58
N ASP A 42 17.91 1.89 -4.76
CA ASP A 42 16.96 1.60 -3.69
C ASP A 42 17.29 0.24 -3.07
N ASP A 43 17.24 0.15 -1.74
CA ASP A 43 17.55 -1.09 -0.99
C ASP A 43 16.71 -2.29 -1.48
N THR A 44 15.49 -2.02 -1.96
CA THR A 44 14.57 -3.07 -2.46
C THR A 44 15.04 -3.74 -3.75
N ARG A 45 16.00 -3.16 -4.48
CA ARG A 45 16.62 -3.82 -5.65
C ARG A 45 17.32 -5.11 -5.26
N ALA A 46 17.87 -5.16 -4.03
CA ALA A 46 18.56 -6.33 -3.50
C ALA A 46 17.64 -7.29 -2.70
N TRP A 47 16.37 -6.93 -2.51
CA TRP A 47 15.45 -7.75 -1.69
C TRP A 47 14.79 -8.90 -2.48
N GLY A 48 15.59 -9.80 -2.97
CA GLY A 48 15.21 -11.04 -3.60
C GLY A 48 15.86 -12.26 -2.93
N PRO A 49 15.55 -13.50 -3.32
CA PRO A 49 14.59 -13.87 -4.36
C PRO A 49 13.13 -13.57 -3.98
N PRO A 50 12.19 -13.51 -4.97
CA PRO A 50 12.42 -13.79 -6.38
C PRO A 50 12.96 -12.57 -7.15
N PHE A 51 13.63 -12.85 -8.28
CA PHE A 51 14.11 -11.87 -9.24
C PHE A 51 13.36 -12.03 -10.57
N LEU A 52 13.27 -10.94 -11.34
CA LEU A 52 12.76 -10.98 -12.71
C LEU A 52 13.65 -11.91 -13.55
N LYS A 53 13.02 -12.67 -14.42
CA LYS A 53 13.72 -13.47 -15.42
C LYS A 53 13.85 -12.69 -16.72
N ASP A 54 15.02 -12.80 -17.36
CA ASP A 54 15.23 -12.26 -18.72
C ASP A 54 14.56 -13.13 -19.80
N ALA A 55 14.82 -12.79 -21.07
CA ALA A 55 14.27 -13.52 -22.20
C ALA A 55 14.75 -14.99 -22.30
N ASP A 56 15.91 -15.30 -21.74
CA ASP A 56 16.49 -16.63 -21.73
C ASP A 56 16.05 -17.47 -20.50
N GLY A 57 15.28 -16.85 -19.60
CA GLY A 57 14.76 -17.49 -18.37
C GLY A 57 15.73 -17.45 -17.20
N GLU A 58 16.85 -16.74 -17.31
CA GLU A 58 17.84 -16.57 -16.25
C GLU A 58 17.41 -15.45 -15.28
N ASN A 59 17.84 -15.55 -14.03
CA ASN A 59 17.55 -14.52 -13.03
C ASN A 59 18.36 -13.25 -13.31
N THR A 60 17.65 -12.12 -13.37
CA THR A 60 18.28 -10.79 -13.42
C THR A 60 18.62 -10.28 -12.01
N SER A 61 19.12 -9.05 -11.89
CA SER A 61 19.29 -8.36 -10.62
C SER A 61 18.02 -7.60 -10.15
N GLU A 62 16.93 -7.65 -10.92
CA GLU A 62 15.71 -6.90 -10.62
C GLU A 62 14.79 -7.68 -9.67
N ALA A 63 14.84 -7.33 -8.37
CA ALA A 63 14.03 -7.99 -7.36
C ALA A 63 12.54 -7.67 -7.52
N ALA A 64 11.68 -8.67 -7.35
CA ALA A 64 10.22 -8.51 -7.42
C ALA A 64 9.69 -7.45 -6.44
N TYR A 65 10.38 -7.22 -5.32
CA TYR A 65 10.00 -6.18 -4.36
C TYR A 65 10.12 -4.78 -4.99
N TYR A 66 11.25 -4.48 -5.65
CA TYR A 66 11.43 -3.22 -6.37
C TYR A 66 10.39 -3.03 -7.48
N LEU A 67 10.11 -4.11 -8.23
CA LEU A 67 9.14 -4.08 -9.32
C LEU A 67 7.72 -3.73 -8.86
N SER A 68 7.37 -4.04 -7.61
CA SER A 68 6.01 -3.84 -7.08
C SER A 68 5.60 -2.37 -6.93
N ALA A 69 6.57 -1.42 -6.82
CA ALA A 69 6.30 -0.04 -6.43
C ALA A 69 6.96 1.03 -7.33
N ASN A 70 7.52 0.66 -8.50
CA ASN A 70 8.34 1.59 -9.28
C ASN A 70 8.02 1.67 -10.78
N ARG A 71 6.86 1.12 -11.24
CA ARG A 71 6.45 1.33 -12.64
C ARG A 71 6.15 2.80 -12.92
N ASN A 72 6.22 3.18 -14.18
CA ASN A 72 5.97 4.55 -14.67
C ASN A 72 6.94 5.62 -14.14
N LYS A 73 8.06 5.22 -13.50
CA LYS A 73 9.09 6.14 -13.01
C LYS A 73 10.30 6.18 -13.94
N GLN A 74 11.05 7.28 -13.87
CA GLN A 74 12.35 7.45 -14.50
C GLN A 74 13.43 7.36 -13.42
N SER A 75 14.32 6.37 -13.48
CA SER A 75 15.44 6.23 -12.54
C SER A 75 16.61 7.10 -12.95
N VAL A 76 17.08 7.92 -12.02
CA VAL A 76 18.24 8.80 -12.16
C VAL A 76 19.21 8.55 -11.02
N THR A 77 20.45 8.20 -11.32
CA THR A 77 21.49 8.07 -10.28
C THR A 77 22.13 9.41 -9.96
N ILE A 78 22.12 9.80 -8.67
CA ILE A 78 22.83 11.00 -8.17
C ILE A 78 23.32 10.73 -6.74
N ASP A 79 24.61 10.91 -6.50
CA ASP A 79 25.18 10.92 -5.16
C ASP A 79 25.09 12.32 -4.54
N PHE A 80 23.97 12.62 -3.88
CA PHE A 80 23.76 13.89 -3.19
C PHE A 80 24.52 14.02 -1.86
N THR A 81 25.36 13.07 -1.48
CA THR A 81 26.33 13.30 -0.40
C THR A 81 27.47 14.22 -0.87
N ARG A 82 27.63 14.38 -2.19
CA ARG A 82 28.62 15.27 -2.84
C ARG A 82 28.03 16.64 -3.19
N PRO A 83 28.79 17.74 -3.12
CA PRO A 83 28.27 19.08 -3.42
C PRO A 83 27.63 19.21 -4.81
N GLU A 84 28.23 18.58 -5.84
CA GLU A 84 27.70 18.58 -7.21
C GLU A 84 26.35 17.86 -7.29
N GLY A 85 26.21 16.71 -6.61
CA GLY A 85 24.95 15.97 -6.54
C GLY A 85 23.87 16.74 -5.78
N GLN A 86 24.23 17.44 -4.69
CA GLN A 86 23.30 18.33 -3.98
C GLN A 86 22.80 19.45 -4.90
N LYS A 87 23.67 20.03 -5.70
CA LYS A 87 23.30 21.06 -6.67
C LYS A 87 22.30 20.51 -7.67
N LEU A 88 22.57 19.33 -8.26
CA LEU A 88 21.67 18.70 -9.24
C LEU A 88 20.29 18.42 -8.64
N VAL A 89 20.23 17.86 -7.42
CA VAL A 89 18.94 17.57 -6.78
C VAL A 89 18.17 18.85 -6.44
N ARG A 90 18.83 19.93 -6.01
CA ARG A 90 18.18 21.24 -5.81
C ARG A 90 17.65 21.83 -7.11
N GLU A 91 18.40 21.72 -8.21
CA GLU A 91 17.95 22.19 -9.52
C GLU A 91 16.74 21.38 -10.02
N LEU A 92 16.74 20.05 -9.86
CA LEU A 92 15.59 19.20 -10.15
C LEU A 92 14.38 19.57 -9.29
N ALA A 93 14.57 19.80 -7.98
CA ALA A 93 13.51 20.22 -7.08
C ALA A 93 12.91 21.58 -7.48
N GLY A 94 13.76 22.51 -7.94
CA GLY A 94 13.34 23.81 -8.47
C GLY A 94 12.48 23.71 -9.75
N LYS A 95 12.52 22.57 -10.44
CA LYS A 95 11.74 22.27 -11.65
C LYS A 95 10.59 21.29 -11.38
N SER A 96 10.39 20.89 -10.13
CA SER A 96 9.38 19.91 -9.73
C SER A 96 8.25 20.56 -8.93
N ASP A 97 7.08 20.01 -9.00
CA ASP A 97 5.89 20.40 -8.24
C ASP A 97 5.88 19.77 -6.84
N ILE A 98 6.41 18.55 -6.75
CA ILE A 98 6.33 17.71 -5.57
C ILE A 98 7.70 17.09 -5.31
N VAL A 99 8.10 17.05 -4.02
CA VAL A 99 9.19 16.22 -3.51
C VAL A 99 8.61 15.19 -2.53
N ILE A 100 9.00 13.92 -2.69
CA ILE A 100 8.69 12.85 -1.74
C ILE A 100 10.00 12.32 -1.17
N GLU A 101 10.11 12.23 0.16
CA GLU A 101 11.29 11.67 0.81
C GLU A 101 10.90 10.85 2.05
N ASN A 102 11.77 9.93 2.48
CA ASN A 102 11.58 9.15 3.70
C ASN A 102 12.87 8.94 4.49
N PHE A 103 13.69 10.00 4.56
CA PHE A 103 14.91 10.00 5.35
C PHE A 103 14.60 10.27 6.84
N LYS A 104 15.59 10.05 7.71
CA LYS A 104 15.48 10.42 9.12
C LYS A 104 15.24 11.92 9.26
N VAL A 105 14.42 12.31 10.21
CA VAL A 105 14.14 13.71 10.53
C VAL A 105 15.45 14.52 10.65
N GLY A 106 15.53 15.58 9.85
CA GLY A 106 16.71 16.46 9.76
C GLY A 106 17.86 15.90 8.91
N GLY A 107 17.76 14.67 8.40
CA GLY A 107 18.85 14.03 7.62
C GLY A 107 19.17 14.73 6.30
N LEU A 108 18.19 15.33 5.65
CA LEU A 108 18.38 16.06 4.40
C LEU A 108 18.83 17.52 4.58
N ALA A 109 18.69 18.09 5.78
CA ALA A 109 19.11 19.47 6.08
C ALA A 109 20.61 19.69 5.88
N ALA A 110 21.46 18.69 6.22
CA ALA A 110 22.91 18.75 5.99
C ALA A 110 23.29 18.89 4.51
N TYR A 111 22.38 18.52 3.60
CA TYR A 111 22.57 18.57 2.15
C TYR A 111 21.83 19.76 1.49
N GLY A 112 21.07 20.56 2.28
CA GLY A 112 20.22 21.62 1.76
C GLY A 112 19.06 21.08 0.89
N LEU A 113 18.55 19.91 1.24
CA LEU A 113 17.48 19.21 0.54
C LEU A 113 16.23 19.03 1.43
N ASP A 114 16.20 19.66 2.59
CA ASP A 114 15.03 19.74 3.47
C ASP A 114 14.00 20.75 2.94
N TYR A 115 12.81 20.71 3.53
CA TYR A 115 11.69 21.57 3.09
C TYR A 115 12.05 23.05 3.06
N GLU A 116 12.64 23.58 4.13
CA GLU A 116 12.94 25.03 4.21
C GLU A 116 13.97 25.46 3.15
N SER A 117 14.97 24.63 2.88
CA SER A 117 15.99 24.89 1.85
C SER A 117 15.37 24.87 0.44
N LEU A 118 14.50 23.88 0.15
CA LEU A 118 13.91 23.74 -1.18
C LEU A 118 12.76 24.71 -1.40
N LYS A 119 11.98 25.06 -0.38
CA LYS A 119 10.96 26.11 -0.41
C LYS A 119 11.54 27.48 -0.77
N ALA A 120 12.76 27.78 -0.32
CA ALA A 120 13.45 29.02 -0.70
C ALA A 120 13.74 29.09 -2.21
N ILE A 121 13.92 27.94 -2.88
CA ILE A 121 14.14 27.83 -4.32
C ILE A 121 12.79 27.81 -5.08
N ASN A 122 11.81 27.06 -4.56
CA ASN A 122 10.49 26.93 -5.15
C ASN A 122 9.40 27.08 -4.08
N PRO A 123 8.83 28.29 -3.88
CA PRO A 123 7.78 28.54 -2.90
C PRO A 123 6.46 27.79 -3.16
N GLN A 124 6.28 27.27 -4.38
CA GLN A 124 5.12 26.47 -4.78
C GLN A 124 5.30 24.96 -4.57
N LEU A 125 6.47 24.57 -4.04
CA LEU A 125 6.82 23.18 -3.84
C LEU A 125 5.94 22.51 -2.77
N ILE A 126 5.35 21.38 -3.10
CA ILE A 126 4.72 20.48 -2.14
C ILE A 126 5.78 19.46 -1.72
N TYR A 127 6.09 19.41 -0.43
CA TYR A 127 7.14 18.55 0.10
C TYR A 127 6.56 17.54 1.08
N CYS A 128 6.63 16.26 0.75
CA CYS A 128 6.07 15.17 1.57
C CYS A 128 7.19 14.38 2.25
N SER A 129 7.30 14.55 3.57
CA SER A 129 8.19 13.75 4.41
C SER A 129 7.43 12.55 4.99
N ILE A 130 7.90 11.35 4.72
CA ILE A 130 7.33 10.11 5.23
C ILE A 130 8.29 9.53 6.28
N THR A 131 7.87 9.46 7.53
CA THR A 131 8.71 8.99 8.63
C THR A 131 7.98 7.97 9.50
N GLY A 132 8.71 7.29 10.39
CA GLY A 132 8.07 6.34 11.31
C GLY A 132 7.13 7.00 12.33
N PHE A 133 7.48 8.22 12.80
CA PHE A 133 6.84 8.83 13.98
C PHE A 133 6.52 10.32 13.82
N GLY A 134 6.66 10.89 12.63
CA GLY A 134 6.45 12.33 12.39
C GLY A 134 7.68 13.18 12.68
N GLN A 135 7.59 14.47 12.32
CA GLN A 135 8.68 15.45 12.46
C GLN A 135 8.86 15.93 13.92
N THR A 136 7.88 15.71 14.78
CA THR A 136 7.84 16.21 16.16
C THR A 136 7.56 15.09 17.16
N GLY A 137 7.61 15.40 18.45
CA GLY A 137 7.31 14.47 19.53
C GLY A 137 8.51 13.62 19.97
N PRO A 138 8.31 12.78 21.01
CA PRO A 138 9.40 12.06 21.69
C PRO A 138 10.10 11.01 20.82
N TYR A 139 9.45 10.54 19.74
CA TYR A 139 9.97 9.51 18.88
C TYR A 139 10.43 10.01 17.49
N ALA A 140 10.40 11.31 17.22
CA ALA A 140 10.71 11.89 15.92
C ALA A 140 12.08 11.43 15.34
N LYS A 141 13.10 11.22 16.19
CA LYS A 141 14.44 10.77 15.77
C LYS A 141 14.59 9.25 15.61
N ARG A 142 13.54 8.46 15.94
CA ARG A 142 13.60 7.01 15.82
C ARG A 142 13.35 6.58 14.38
N ALA A 143 14.06 5.54 13.95
CA ALA A 143 13.71 4.86 12.70
C ALA A 143 12.41 4.07 12.88
N GLY A 144 11.58 4.04 11.84
CA GLY A 144 10.34 3.26 11.77
C GLY A 144 10.32 2.39 10.52
N TYR A 145 9.89 1.15 10.69
CA TYR A 145 9.60 0.21 9.61
C TYR A 145 8.22 -0.40 9.83
N ASP A 146 7.54 -0.78 8.76
CA ASP A 146 6.18 -1.31 8.77
C ASP A 146 5.91 -2.30 9.93
N PHE A 147 6.69 -3.37 10.02
CA PHE A 147 6.47 -4.43 11.02
C PHE A 147 6.54 -3.90 12.47
N MET A 148 7.51 -3.01 12.74
CA MET A 148 7.63 -2.40 14.07
C MET A 148 6.42 -1.50 14.36
N ILE A 149 5.94 -0.76 13.36
CA ILE A 149 4.78 0.12 13.50
C ILE A 149 3.48 -0.67 13.63
N GLN A 150 3.30 -1.80 12.93
CA GLN A 150 2.18 -2.72 13.17
C GLN A 150 2.12 -3.18 14.65
N GLY A 151 3.28 -3.42 15.26
CA GLY A 151 3.38 -3.76 16.69
C GLY A 151 3.05 -2.58 17.60
N LEU A 152 3.77 -1.46 17.43
CA LEU A 152 3.61 -0.25 18.27
C LEU A 152 2.25 0.43 18.08
N GLY A 153 1.72 0.44 16.87
CA GLY A 153 0.45 1.06 16.50
C GLY A 153 -0.78 0.21 16.78
N GLY A 154 -0.65 -0.92 17.48
CA GLY A 154 -1.76 -1.70 18.00
C GLY A 154 -2.36 -2.74 17.02
N LEU A 155 -2.03 -2.73 15.72
CA LEU A 155 -2.61 -3.66 14.74
C LEU A 155 -2.36 -5.13 15.12
N MET A 156 -1.14 -5.48 15.55
CA MET A 156 -0.80 -6.83 15.95
C MET A 156 -1.54 -7.29 17.23
N SER A 157 -1.96 -6.36 18.09
CA SER A 157 -2.76 -6.72 19.26
C SER A 157 -4.17 -7.19 18.92
N LEU A 158 -4.64 -6.88 17.69
CA LEU A 158 -5.96 -7.23 17.17
C LEU A 158 -5.90 -8.43 16.18
N THR A 159 -4.73 -8.69 15.61
CA THR A 159 -4.53 -9.70 14.56
C THR A 159 -3.86 -10.94 15.13
N GLY A 160 -4.45 -12.11 14.88
CA GLY A 160 -3.97 -13.39 15.38
C GLY A 160 -5.07 -14.20 16.08
N ARG A 161 -4.73 -15.41 16.51
CA ARG A 161 -5.68 -16.30 17.20
C ARG A 161 -6.01 -15.79 18.60
N PRO A 162 -7.25 -16.06 19.08
CA PRO A 162 -7.67 -15.74 20.44
C PRO A 162 -6.75 -16.32 21.50
N GLU A 163 -6.70 -15.69 22.66
CA GLU A 163 -5.97 -16.21 23.80
C GLU A 163 -6.58 -17.55 24.25
N GLY A 164 -5.73 -18.53 24.52
CA GLY A 164 -6.16 -19.90 24.87
C GLY A 164 -6.27 -20.87 23.71
N ASP A 165 -6.29 -20.42 22.46
CA ASP A 165 -6.26 -21.27 21.28
C ASP A 165 -4.83 -21.77 21.00
N GLU A 166 -4.71 -22.92 20.34
CA GLU A 166 -3.42 -23.41 19.84
C GLU A 166 -2.83 -22.42 18.83
N GLY A 167 -1.59 -21.97 19.05
CA GLY A 167 -0.95 -20.94 18.23
C GLY A 167 -1.47 -19.53 18.52
N ALA A 168 -2.06 -19.27 19.69
CA ALA A 168 -2.45 -17.92 20.15
C ALA A 168 -1.24 -16.96 20.13
N GLY A 169 -1.52 -15.71 19.81
CA GLY A 169 -0.50 -14.65 19.85
C GLY A 169 -0.72 -13.56 18.80
N PRO A 170 -0.02 -12.44 18.95
CA PRO A 170 -0.01 -11.36 17.97
C PRO A 170 0.63 -11.78 16.65
N VAL A 171 -0.01 -11.49 15.52
CA VAL A 171 0.49 -11.79 14.18
C VAL A 171 0.46 -10.50 13.35
N LYS A 172 1.54 -10.24 12.59
CA LYS A 172 1.53 -9.15 11.61
C LYS A 172 0.69 -9.52 10.39
N VAL A 173 0.17 -8.53 9.68
CA VAL A 173 -0.43 -8.75 8.37
C VAL A 173 0.64 -9.22 7.37
N GLY A 174 0.29 -10.10 6.45
CA GLY A 174 1.23 -10.75 5.52
C GLY A 174 1.91 -9.80 4.53
N VAL A 175 1.33 -8.63 4.28
CA VAL A 175 1.92 -7.55 3.49
C VAL A 175 2.37 -6.40 4.40
N ALA A 176 3.24 -5.51 3.91
CA ALA A 176 3.63 -4.28 4.61
C ALA A 176 2.48 -3.26 4.55
N LEU A 177 1.40 -3.56 5.29
CA LEU A 177 0.12 -2.85 5.19
C LEU A 177 0.23 -1.39 5.63
N THR A 178 1.00 -1.10 6.67
CA THR A 178 1.20 0.27 7.17
C THR A 178 1.91 1.13 6.13
N ASP A 179 2.93 0.59 5.45
CA ASP A 179 3.61 1.30 4.35
C ASP A 179 2.65 1.60 3.19
N ILE A 180 1.85 0.62 2.76
CA ILE A 180 0.87 0.79 1.67
C ILE A 180 -0.17 1.85 2.04
N LEU A 181 -0.74 1.80 3.25
CA LEU A 181 -1.69 2.79 3.74
C LEU A 181 -1.05 4.18 3.84
N THR A 182 0.20 4.26 4.30
CA THR A 182 0.95 5.52 4.37
C THR A 182 1.17 6.10 2.98
N GLY A 183 1.49 5.28 1.98
CA GLY A 183 1.58 5.70 0.59
C GLY A 183 0.26 6.26 0.05
N LEU A 184 -0.87 5.62 0.38
CA LEU A 184 -2.21 6.10 0.01
C LEU A 184 -2.56 7.43 0.69
N TYR A 185 -2.31 7.57 2.00
CA TYR A 185 -2.52 8.83 2.72
C TYR A 185 -1.59 9.93 2.21
N SER A 186 -0.33 9.61 1.89
CA SER A 186 0.61 10.56 1.28
C SER A 186 0.10 11.06 -0.06
N THR A 187 -0.37 10.17 -0.92
CA THR A 187 -1.00 10.55 -2.21
C THR A 187 -2.21 11.45 -1.99
N THR A 188 -3.08 11.11 -1.05
CA THR A 188 -4.27 11.91 -0.72
C THR A 188 -3.89 13.30 -0.24
N ALA A 189 -2.90 13.42 0.66
CA ALA A 189 -2.42 14.69 1.18
C ALA A 189 -1.75 15.54 0.07
N ILE A 190 -0.98 14.92 -0.81
CA ILE A 190 -0.36 15.57 -1.97
C ILE A 190 -1.44 16.13 -2.90
N LEU A 191 -2.47 15.35 -3.23
CA LEU A 191 -3.58 15.80 -4.08
C LEU A 191 -4.37 16.95 -3.42
N ALA A 192 -4.58 16.92 -2.11
CA ALA A 192 -5.20 18.02 -1.37
C ALA A 192 -4.34 19.30 -1.40
N ALA A 193 -3.00 19.15 -1.26
CA ALA A 193 -2.06 20.26 -1.35
C ALA A 193 -2.00 20.86 -2.78
N LEU A 194 -2.08 20.03 -3.81
CA LEU A 194 -2.20 20.45 -5.21
C LEU A 194 -3.48 21.26 -5.42
N ALA A 195 -4.63 20.73 -4.96
CA ALA A 195 -5.92 21.45 -5.08
C ALA A 195 -5.90 22.80 -4.35
N HIS A 196 -5.25 22.93 -3.19
CA HIS A 196 -5.05 24.19 -2.49
C HIS A 196 -4.17 25.15 -3.31
N ARG A 197 -3.06 24.66 -3.83
CA ARG A 197 -2.11 25.47 -4.65
C ARG A 197 -2.78 25.97 -5.92
N ASP A 198 -3.53 25.13 -6.61
CA ASP A 198 -4.19 25.47 -7.88
C ASP A 198 -5.32 26.50 -7.70
N GLN A 199 -5.81 26.68 -6.48
CA GLN A 199 -6.76 27.76 -6.11
C GLN A 199 -6.05 29.05 -5.67
N GLY A 200 -4.77 29.21 -5.96
CA GLY A 200 -3.99 30.41 -5.64
C GLY A 200 -3.29 30.35 -4.27
N GLY A 201 -3.25 29.19 -3.65
CA GLY A 201 -2.45 28.94 -2.44
C GLY A 201 -0.95 28.76 -2.74
N SER A 202 -0.16 28.55 -1.70
CA SER A 202 1.26 28.22 -1.80
C SER A 202 1.51 26.72 -1.69
N GLY A 203 2.74 26.30 -2.01
CA GLY A 203 3.25 24.97 -1.64
C GLY A 203 3.30 24.79 -0.11
N GLN A 204 3.41 23.55 0.34
CA GLN A 204 3.41 23.26 1.78
C GLN A 204 4.20 21.99 2.12
N HIS A 205 4.56 21.86 3.40
CA HIS A 205 5.13 20.65 3.96
C HIS A 205 4.01 19.69 4.42
N ILE A 206 4.14 18.43 4.05
CA ILE A 206 3.30 17.33 4.51
C ILE A 206 4.14 16.46 5.43
N ASP A 207 3.79 16.43 6.71
CA ASP A 207 4.37 15.52 7.71
C ASP A 207 3.51 14.26 7.78
N MET A 208 4.01 13.15 7.23
CA MET A 208 3.29 11.88 7.17
C MET A 208 4.01 10.83 8.03
N ALA A 209 3.37 10.41 9.12
CA ALA A 209 3.93 9.42 10.03
C ALA A 209 3.25 8.05 9.86
N LEU A 210 4.05 6.99 9.75
CA LEU A 210 3.55 5.62 9.70
C LEU A 210 2.69 5.30 10.92
N LEU A 211 3.12 5.74 12.12
CA LEU A 211 2.38 5.50 13.35
C LEU A 211 1.01 6.17 13.34
N ASP A 212 0.91 7.40 12.89
CA ASP A 212 -0.35 8.15 12.85
C ASP A 212 -1.34 7.48 11.89
N VAL A 213 -0.85 7.08 10.70
CA VAL A 213 -1.64 6.33 9.72
C VAL A 213 -2.11 5.00 10.30
N GLN A 214 -1.20 4.25 10.95
CA GLN A 214 -1.56 2.98 11.57
C GLN A 214 -2.66 3.15 12.62
N VAL A 215 -2.54 4.14 13.51
CA VAL A 215 -3.54 4.42 14.55
C VAL A 215 -4.87 4.85 13.93
N ALA A 216 -4.86 5.72 12.93
CA ALA A 216 -6.06 6.14 12.21
C ALA A 216 -6.78 4.95 11.55
N CYS A 217 -6.03 3.97 11.05
CA CYS A 217 -6.58 2.79 10.39
C CYS A 217 -7.10 1.69 11.34
N LEU A 218 -6.99 1.86 12.66
CA LEU A 218 -7.64 0.95 13.63
C LEU A 218 -9.18 1.10 13.65
N ALA A 219 -9.71 2.18 13.10
CA ALA A 219 -11.13 2.41 12.82
C ALA A 219 -12.06 2.05 14.00
N ASN A 220 -13.00 1.09 13.80
CA ASN A 220 -13.97 0.67 14.81
C ASN A 220 -13.32 0.06 16.05
N GLN A 221 -12.16 -0.56 15.96
CA GLN A 221 -11.47 -1.13 17.12
C GLN A 221 -10.90 -0.03 18.04
N ALA A 222 -10.36 1.04 17.46
CA ALA A 222 -9.96 2.22 18.21
C ALA A 222 -11.17 2.85 18.89
N MET A 223 -12.31 2.98 18.19
CA MET A 223 -13.54 3.51 18.76
C MET A 223 -14.12 2.62 19.84
N ASN A 224 -14.05 1.30 19.72
CA ASN A 224 -14.43 0.37 20.79
C ASN A 224 -13.63 0.65 22.08
N TYR A 225 -12.31 0.84 21.95
CA TYR A 225 -11.46 1.19 23.11
C TYR A 225 -11.79 2.57 23.68
N LEU A 226 -11.83 3.60 22.84
CA LEU A 226 -12.06 4.98 23.27
C LEU A 226 -13.43 5.16 23.96
N THR A 227 -14.43 4.39 23.53
CA THR A 227 -15.79 4.44 24.09
C THR A 227 -15.92 3.69 25.41
N THR A 228 -15.18 2.59 25.59
CA THR A 228 -15.38 1.69 26.73
C THR A 228 -14.22 1.71 27.74
N GLY A 229 -13.04 2.20 27.35
CA GLY A 229 -11.80 2.09 28.13
C GLY A 229 -11.24 0.66 28.19
N THR A 230 -11.88 -0.31 27.52
CA THR A 230 -11.47 -1.72 27.53
C THR A 230 -10.73 -2.06 26.23
N ALA A 231 -9.47 -2.51 26.34
CA ALA A 231 -8.68 -2.90 25.18
C ALA A 231 -9.30 -4.11 24.47
N PRO A 232 -9.58 -4.03 23.16
CA PRO A 232 -10.06 -5.15 22.38
C PRO A 232 -9.06 -6.31 22.39
N GLN A 233 -9.58 -7.52 22.36
CA GLN A 233 -8.77 -8.75 22.27
C GLN A 233 -8.80 -9.32 20.86
N ARG A 234 -7.84 -10.18 20.55
CA ARG A 234 -7.82 -10.95 19.29
C ARG A 234 -9.02 -11.90 19.24
N LEU A 235 -9.70 -11.92 18.13
CA LEU A 235 -10.86 -12.77 17.85
C LEU A 235 -10.64 -13.71 16.65
N GLY A 236 -9.39 -13.90 16.21
CA GLY A 236 -9.11 -14.59 14.95
C GLY A 236 -9.73 -13.82 13.78
N ASN A 237 -10.51 -14.53 12.97
CA ASN A 237 -11.24 -13.93 11.85
C ASN A 237 -12.63 -13.38 12.24
N ALA A 238 -13.05 -13.50 13.51
CA ALA A 238 -14.37 -13.09 13.93
C ALA A 238 -14.50 -11.57 14.08
N HIS A 239 -15.59 -11.00 13.55
CA HIS A 239 -15.89 -9.58 13.71
C HIS A 239 -16.34 -9.28 15.17
N PRO A 240 -15.85 -8.20 15.81
CA PRO A 240 -16.18 -7.90 17.20
C PRO A 240 -17.67 -7.54 17.41
N ASN A 241 -18.28 -6.84 16.46
CA ASN A 241 -19.59 -6.22 16.61
C ASN A 241 -20.70 -6.84 15.74
N ILE A 242 -20.39 -7.85 14.92
CA ILE A 242 -21.33 -8.50 13.99
C ILE A 242 -21.17 -10.02 14.08
N VAL A 243 -22.31 -10.75 14.16
CA VAL A 243 -22.34 -12.24 14.27
C VAL A 243 -23.51 -12.81 13.50
N PRO A 244 -23.26 -13.87 12.65
CA PRO A 244 -21.99 -14.46 12.27
C PRO A 244 -21.28 -13.60 11.21
N TYR A 245 -19.98 -13.37 11.40
CA TYR A 245 -19.12 -12.68 10.46
C TYR A 245 -17.69 -13.18 10.67
N GLN A 246 -17.32 -14.29 10.03
CA GLN A 246 -16.02 -14.97 10.15
C GLN A 246 -15.91 -16.14 9.15
N ASP A 247 -14.81 -16.87 9.24
CA ASP A 247 -14.65 -18.15 8.55
C ASP A 247 -15.37 -19.30 9.26
N PHE A 248 -15.82 -20.27 8.46
CA PHE A 248 -16.42 -21.51 8.93
C PHE A 248 -15.90 -22.70 8.13
N PRO A 249 -15.70 -23.88 8.79
CA PRO A 249 -15.29 -25.08 8.12
C PRO A 249 -16.39 -25.60 7.18
N THR A 250 -15.98 -26.21 6.09
CA THR A 250 -16.83 -26.90 5.11
C THR A 250 -16.41 -28.36 4.98
N ALA A 251 -17.03 -29.12 4.11
CA ALA A 251 -16.63 -30.49 3.83
C ALA A 251 -15.24 -30.62 3.19
N ASP A 252 -14.72 -29.57 2.54
CA ASP A 252 -13.49 -29.59 1.76
C ASP A 252 -12.54 -28.41 2.03
N GLY A 253 -12.79 -27.64 3.08
CA GLY A 253 -11.96 -26.49 3.47
C GLY A 253 -12.67 -25.51 4.37
N ASP A 254 -12.52 -24.22 4.10
CA ASP A 254 -13.17 -23.13 4.83
C ASP A 254 -13.79 -22.12 3.86
N PHE A 255 -14.84 -21.43 4.30
CA PHE A 255 -15.42 -20.30 3.61
C PHE A 255 -15.68 -19.13 4.57
N ILE A 256 -15.73 -17.92 4.02
CA ILE A 256 -16.08 -16.71 4.75
C ILE A 256 -17.60 -16.51 4.65
N LEU A 257 -18.25 -16.31 5.79
CA LEU A 257 -19.65 -15.93 5.91
C LEU A 257 -19.77 -14.54 6.53
N THR A 258 -20.48 -13.63 5.86
CA THR A 258 -20.64 -12.23 6.31
C THR A 258 -22.10 -11.84 6.40
N VAL A 259 -22.73 -12.11 7.55
CA VAL A 259 -24.13 -11.75 7.81
C VAL A 259 -24.19 -10.34 8.41
N GLY A 260 -24.51 -9.34 7.59
CA GLY A 260 -24.52 -7.94 8.00
C GLY A 260 -25.80 -7.46 8.70
N ASN A 261 -26.91 -8.20 8.61
CA ASN A 261 -28.20 -7.82 9.20
C ASN A 261 -29.08 -9.02 9.52
N ASP A 262 -30.21 -8.77 10.21
CA ASP A 262 -31.11 -9.85 10.68
C ASP A 262 -31.83 -10.57 9.53
N SER A 263 -32.14 -9.90 8.42
CA SER A 263 -32.76 -10.54 7.26
C SER A 263 -31.79 -11.51 6.55
N GLN A 264 -30.50 -11.17 6.47
CA GLN A 264 -29.47 -12.08 5.97
C GLN A 264 -29.25 -13.27 6.90
N PHE A 265 -29.36 -13.06 8.21
CA PHE A 265 -29.28 -14.16 9.17
C PHE A 265 -30.43 -15.18 8.96
N ARG A 266 -31.65 -14.71 8.74
CA ARG A 266 -32.79 -15.59 8.43
C ARG A 266 -32.55 -16.43 7.17
N LYS A 267 -32.12 -15.78 6.10
CA LYS A 267 -31.78 -16.44 4.84
C LYS A 267 -30.63 -17.46 4.98
N PHE A 268 -29.60 -17.09 5.74
CA PHE A 268 -28.51 -18.03 6.06
C PHE A 268 -29.05 -19.25 6.83
N ALA A 269 -29.87 -19.04 7.85
CA ALA A 269 -30.48 -20.13 8.63
C ALA A 269 -31.33 -21.08 7.76
N GLU A 270 -32.07 -20.55 6.78
CA GLU A 270 -32.83 -21.33 5.81
C GLU A 270 -31.92 -22.19 4.94
N VAL A 271 -30.86 -21.59 4.33
CA VAL A 271 -29.86 -22.30 3.51
C VAL A 271 -29.10 -23.35 4.32
N ALA A 272 -28.85 -23.07 5.61
CA ALA A 272 -28.23 -24.01 6.53
C ALA A 272 -29.14 -25.16 6.98
N GLY A 273 -30.41 -25.16 6.56
CA GLY A 273 -31.40 -26.15 6.99
C GLY A 273 -31.83 -26.02 8.46
N GLN A 274 -31.61 -24.83 9.04
CA GLN A 274 -31.86 -24.54 10.45
C GLN A 274 -32.74 -23.28 10.62
N PRO A 275 -33.89 -23.18 9.96
CA PRO A 275 -34.70 -21.95 9.96
C PRO A 275 -35.10 -21.49 11.37
N HIS A 276 -35.19 -22.40 12.32
CA HIS A 276 -35.53 -22.10 13.71
C HIS A 276 -34.51 -21.19 14.43
N TRP A 277 -33.26 -21.10 13.94
CA TRP A 277 -32.29 -20.16 14.54
C TRP A 277 -32.74 -18.71 14.40
N ALA A 278 -33.47 -18.38 13.34
CA ALA A 278 -33.92 -17.01 13.09
C ALA A 278 -35.04 -16.57 14.04
N ASP A 279 -35.72 -17.53 14.67
CA ASP A 279 -36.84 -17.31 15.61
C ASP A 279 -36.43 -17.61 17.06
N ASP A 280 -35.18 -18.06 17.30
CA ASP A 280 -34.64 -18.29 18.63
C ASP A 280 -34.44 -16.95 19.35
N PRO A 281 -35.01 -16.74 20.56
CA PRO A 281 -34.89 -15.51 21.32
C PRO A 281 -33.43 -15.05 21.57
N ARG A 282 -32.48 -15.98 21.58
CA ARG A 282 -31.05 -15.70 21.73
C ARG A 282 -30.42 -15.08 20.51
N PHE A 283 -31.02 -15.24 19.30
CA PHE A 283 -30.39 -14.92 18.02
C PHE A 283 -31.19 -13.96 17.15
N LEU A 284 -32.34 -13.48 17.59
CA LEU A 284 -33.28 -12.62 16.86
C LEU A 284 -32.65 -11.37 16.25
N THR A 285 -31.71 -10.75 16.96
CA THR A 285 -31.04 -9.51 16.51
C THR A 285 -29.53 -9.66 16.56
N ASN A 286 -28.82 -8.84 15.78
CA ASN A 286 -27.36 -8.81 15.84
C ASN A 286 -26.83 -8.61 17.26
N LYS A 287 -27.43 -7.70 18.04
CA LYS A 287 -27.06 -7.48 19.45
C LYS A 287 -27.13 -8.76 20.28
N LEU A 288 -28.21 -9.53 20.10
CA LEU A 288 -28.39 -10.80 20.81
C LEU A 288 -27.41 -11.87 20.33
N ARG A 289 -27.15 -11.94 19.02
CA ARG A 289 -26.16 -12.87 18.44
C ARG A 289 -24.75 -12.55 18.93
N VAL A 290 -24.38 -11.28 19.03
CA VAL A 290 -23.09 -10.85 19.62
C VAL A 290 -22.97 -11.30 21.08
N ALA A 291 -24.03 -11.09 21.88
CA ALA A 291 -24.05 -11.48 23.29
C ALA A 291 -24.00 -13.01 23.48
N ASN A 292 -24.63 -13.76 22.54
CA ASN A 292 -24.72 -15.24 22.59
C ASN A 292 -23.78 -15.92 21.57
N ARG A 293 -22.72 -15.25 21.16
CA ARG A 293 -21.71 -15.74 20.19
C ARG A 293 -21.20 -17.14 20.54
N ALA A 294 -20.86 -17.35 21.82
CA ALA A 294 -20.35 -18.64 22.30
C ALA A 294 -21.32 -19.81 22.12
N GLN A 295 -22.63 -19.53 21.99
CA GLN A 295 -23.65 -20.55 21.74
C GLN A 295 -23.91 -20.72 20.24
N LEU A 296 -23.98 -19.63 19.47
CA LEU A 296 -24.34 -19.67 18.06
C LEU A 296 -23.22 -20.23 17.16
N ILE A 297 -21.98 -19.80 17.37
CA ILE A 297 -20.85 -20.18 16.48
C ILE A 297 -20.63 -21.69 16.43
N PRO A 298 -20.64 -22.45 17.55
CA PRO A 298 -20.54 -23.91 17.48
C PRO A 298 -21.67 -24.58 16.68
N LEU A 299 -22.90 -24.07 16.78
CA LEU A 299 -24.04 -24.61 16.01
C LEU A 299 -23.82 -24.41 14.51
N ILE A 300 -23.36 -23.22 14.12
CA ILE A 300 -23.06 -22.93 12.71
C ILE A 300 -21.92 -23.85 12.23
N ARG A 301 -20.83 -23.98 12.98
CA ARG A 301 -19.71 -24.87 12.63
C ARG A 301 -20.16 -26.32 12.41
N GLN A 302 -21.09 -26.81 13.23
CA GLN A 302 -21.65 -28.15 13.05
C GLN A 302 -22.50 -28.30 11.78
N ALA A 303 -23.20 -27.25 11.36
CA ALA A 303 -24.02 -27.27 10.15
C ALA A 303 -23.20 -27.07 8.87
N THR A 304 -22.11 -26.31 8.91
CA THR A 304 -21.38 -25.93 7.68
C THR A 304 -20.54 -27.05 7.10
N VAL A 305 -20.13 -28.06 7.87
CA VAL A 305 -19.31 -29.19 7.42
C VAL A 305 -20.02 -30.17 6.48
N PHE A 306 -21.34 -30.04 6.30
CA PHE A 306 -22.13 -30.97 5.45
C PHE A 306 -22.16 -30.59 3.96
N LYS A 307 -21.66 -29.43 3.58
CA LYS A 307 -21.56 -28.98 2.18
C LYS A 307 -20.13 -28.54 1.86
N THR A 308 -19.77 -28.64 0.59
CA THR A 308 -18.49 -28.11 0.09
C THR A 308 -18.50 -26.59 0.08
N THR A 309 -17.32 -25.97 0.04
CA THR A 309 -17.16 -24.50 -0.12
C THR A 309 -17.94 -23.99 -1.33
N ALA A 310 -17.82 -24.65 -2.47
CA ALA A 310 -18.51 -24.27 -3.70
C ALA A 310 -20.06 -24.33 -3.56
N GLN A 311 -20.57 -25.36 -2.88
CA GLN A 311 -22.02 -25.47 -2.62
C GLN A 311 -22.51 -24.33 -1.71
N TRP A 312 -21.79 -24.03 -0.61
CA TRP A 312 -22.15 -22.93 0.28
C TRP A 312 -22.17 -21.59 -0.46
N VAL A 313 -21.13 -21.30 -1.21
CA VAL A 313 -21.02 -20.04 -1.95
C VAL A 313 -22.17 -19.92 -2.95
N SER A 314 -22.41 -20.93 -3.77
CA SER A 314 -23.49 -20.89 -4.77
C SER A 314 -24.89 -20.69 -4.17
N GLU A 315 -25.23 -21.42 -3.08
CA GLU A 315 -26.55 -21.33 -2.46
C GLU A 315 -26.75 -20.00 -1.72
N LEU A 316 -25.71 -19.49 -1.05
CA LEU A 316 -25.78 -18.23 -0.31
C LEU A 316 -25.81 -17.00 -1.24
N GLU A 317 -25.09 -17.05 -2.37
CA GLU A 317 -25.18 -16.02 -3.41
C GLU A 317 -26.60 -15.88 -3.95
N VAL A 318 -27.26 -17.00 -4.28
CA VAL A 318 -28.68 -17.03 -4.71
C VAL A 318 -29.61 -16.45 -3.63
N ALA A 319 -29.33 -16.75 -2.36
CA ALA A 319 -30.10 -16.19 -1.24
C ALA A 319 -29.77 -14.70 -0.95
N GLY A 320 -28.73 -14.14 -1.56
CA GLY A 320 -28.28 -12.77 -1.32
C GLY A 320 -27.60 -12.59 0.04
N VAL A 321 -26.89 -13.61 0.51
CA VAL A 321 -26.05 -13.56 1.71
C VAL A 321 -24.59 -13.52 1.28
N PRO A 322 -23.84 -12.46 1.59
CA PRO A 322 -22.45 -12.34 1.16
C PRO A 322 -21.56 -13.41 1.80
N CYS A 323 -20.82 -14.10 0.97
CA CYS A 323 -19.90 -15.17 1.36
C CYS A 323 -18.80 -15.33 0.30
N GLY A 324 -17.77 -16.14 0.57
CA GLY A 324 -16.75 -16.43 -0.43
C GLY A 324 -15.69 -17.41 0.07
N PRO A 325 -14.88 -17.96 -0.84
CA PRO A 325 -13.77 -18.82 -0.49
C PRO A 325 -12.59 -17.99 0.09
N ILE A 326 -11.63 -18.68 0.72
CA ILE A 326 -10.32 -18.12 1.07
C ILE A 326 -9.33 -18.52 -0.02
N ASN A 327 -9.04 -17.61 -0.94
CA ASN A 327 -8.21 -17.87 -2.10
C ASN A 327 -6.71 -17.65 -1.80
N ASN A 328 -5.85 -18.50 -2.32
CA ASN A 328 -4.43 -18.22 -2.47
C ASN A 328 -4.19 -17.32 -3.71
N LEU A 329 -2.97 -16.79 -3.87
CA LEU A 329 -2.66 -15.85 -4.96
C LEU A 329 -2.85 -16.45 -6.37
N ALA A 330 -2.62 -17.76 -6.56
CA ALA A 330 -2.88 -18.41 -7.85
C ALA A 330 -4.38 -18.41 -8.17
N GLN A 331 -5.22 -18.70 -7.17
CA GLN A 331 -6.67 -18.65 -7.30
C GLN A 331 -7.18 -17.22 -7.51
N VAL A 332 -6.59 -16.21 -6.82
CA VAL A 332 -6.93 -14.80 -7.05
C VAL A 332 -6.69 -14.39 -8.50
N PHE A 333 -5.54 -14.71 -9.08
CA PHE A 333 -5.25 -14.33 -10.47
C PHE A 333 -5.95 -15.20 -11.51
N ALA A 334 -6.49 -16.35 -11.12
CA ALA A 334 -7.38 -17.18 -11.95
C ALA A 334 -8.87 -16.80 -11.81
N ASP A 335 -9.23 -15.94 -10.86
CA ASP A 335 -10.62 -15.54 -10.61
C ASP A 335 -11.19 -14.76 -11.82
N PRO A 336 -12.40 -15.13 -12.30
CA PRO A 336 -13.02 -14.50 -13.46
C PRO A 336 -13.19 -12.97 -13.32
N GLN A 337 -13.51 -12.46 -12.13
CA GLN A 337 -13.66 -11.02 -11.89
C GLN A 337 -12.31 -10.32 -11.93
N VAL A 338 -11.27 -10.90 -11.37
CA VAL A 338 -9.89 -10.38 -11.41
C VAL A 338 -9.39 -10.32 -12.85
N GLN A 339 -9.65 -11.38 -13.65
CA GLN A 339 -9.31 -11.43 -15.08
C GLN A 339 -10.12 -10.42 -15.90
N ALA A 340 -11.43 -10.36 -15.72
CA ALA A 340 -12.30 -9.40 -16.42
C ALA A 340 -11.93 -7.94 -16.12
N ARG A 341 -11.39 -7.65 -14.93
CA ARG A 341 -10.88 -6.33 -14.58
C ARG A 341 -9.44 -6.08 -15.02
N GLY A 342 -8.76 -7.07 -15.61
CA GLY A 342 -7.39 -6.94 -16.12
C GLY A 342 -6.40 -6.53 -15.02
N LEU A 343 -6.46 -7.16 -13.83
CA LEU A 343 -5.61 -6.79 -12.71
C LEU A 343 -4.18 -7.32 -12.80
N ALA A 344 -3.93 -8.36 -13.61
CA ALA A 344 -2.58 -8.79 -13.97
C ALA A 344 -2.19 -8.14 -15.30
N ILE A 345 -1.10 -7.38 -15.30
CA ILE A 345 -0.55 -6.74 -16.51
C ILE A 345 0.90 -7.13 -16.69
N SER A 346 1.41 -6.92 -17.91
CA SER A 346 2.79 -7.19 -18.26
C SER A 346 3.31 -6.03 -19.09
N LEU A 347 4.48 -5.48 -18.72
CA LEU A 347 5.06 -4.30 -19.36
C LEU A 347 6.40 -4.67 -20.00
N PRO A 348 6.69 -4.20 -21.23
CA PRO A 348 8.00 -4.39 -21.85
C PRO A 348 9.12 -3.89 -20.92
N HIS A 349 10.18 -4.71 -20.74
CA HIS A 349 11.27 -4.39 -19.81
C HIS A 349 12.61 -4.30 -20.54
N ALA A 350 13.51 -3.42 -20.07
CA ALA A 350 14.78 -3.12 -20.74
C ALA A 350 15.74 -4.33 -20.86
N LEU A 351 15.63 -5.33 -19.97
CA LEU A 351 16.42 -6.58 -20.05
C LEU A 351 15.86 -7.62 -21.04
N GLY A 352 14.91 -7.22 -21.87
CA GLY A 352 14.20 -8.15 -22.76
C GLY A 352 13.04 -8.86 -22.04
N GLY A 353 12.04 -9.31 -22.83
CA GLY A 353 10.84 -9.89 -22.26
C GLY A 353 9.93 -8.84 -21.59
N SER A 354 9.32 -9.20 -20.47
CA SER A 354 8.32 -8.35 -19.80
C SER A 354 8.37 -8.47 -18.29
N ALA A 355 8.12 -7.36 -17.60
CA ALA A 355 7.93 -7.31 -16.16
C ALA A 355 6.44 -7.45 -15.82
N PRO A 356 6.06 -8.45 -14.98
CA PRO A 356 4.69 -8.56 -14.49
C PRO A 356 4.40 -7.42 -13.49
N SER A 357 3.16 -6.96 -13.47
CA SER A 357 2.71 -5.95 -12.51
C SER A 357 1.24 -6.14 -12.17
N VAL A 358 0.83 -5.61 -11.01
CA VAL A 358 -0.58 -5.54 -10.63
C VAL A 358 -1.12 -4.19 -11.07
N ALA A 359 -2.19 -4.17 -11.85
CA ALA A 359 -2.80 -2.94 -12.35
C ALA A 359 -3.28 -2.03 -11.21
N SER A 360 -3.27 -0.71 -11.44
CA SER A 360 -3.89 0.24 -10.53
C SER A 360 -5.39 -0.07 -10.37
N PRO A 361 -5.94 -0.02 -9.14
CA PRO A 361 -7.37 -0.17 -8.92
C PRO A 361 -8.16 1.09 -9.35
N ILE A 362 -7.49 2.21 -9.60
CA ILE A 362 -8.11 3.48 -9.96
C ILE A 362 -8.57 3.42 -11.42
N ARG A 363 -9.84 3.76 -11.65
CA ARG A 363 -10.44 3.83 -12.98
C ARG A 363 -11.19 5.14 -13.13
N LEU A 364 -10.65 6.04 -13.93
CA LEU A 364 -11.22 7.33 -14.27
C LEU A 364 -11.80 7.26 -15.68
N SER A 365 -13.02 7.78 -15.89
CA SER A 365 -13.70 7.71 -17.19
C SER A 365 -13.06 8.61 -18.25
N GLU A 366 -12.56 9.79 -17.84
CA GLU A 366 -12.02 10.81 -18.75
C GLU A 366 -10.50 10.76 -18.86
N THR A 367 -9.81 10.39 -17.77
CA THR A 367 -8.36 10.37 -17.66
C THR A 367 -7.87 9.01 -17.13
N PRO A 368 -8.05 7.92 -17.88
CA PRO A 368 -7.69 6.59 -17.42
C PRO A 368 -6.20 6.51 -17.06
N VAL A 369 -5.87 5.60 -16.15
CA VAL A 369 -4.49 5.27 -15.79
C VAL A 369 -3.74 4.78 -17.03
N GLU A 370 -2.50 5.23 -17.20
CA GLU A 370 -1.61 4.85 -18.28
C GLU A 370 -0.41 4.05 -17.74
N TYR A 371 -0.04 2.97 -18.43
CA TYR A 371 1.15 2.18 -18.11
C TYR A 371 2.21 2.44 -19.20
N ARG A 372 3.05 3.46 -18.96
CA ARG A 372 4.03 3.96 -19.94
C ARG A 372 5.36 3.22 -19.88
N TYR A 373 5.81 2.90 -18.67
CA TYR A 373 7.11 2.30 -18.41
C TYR A 373 7.00 1.15 -17.43
N ALA A 374 7.73 0.06 -17.68
CA ALA A 374 8.06 -0.92 -16.66
C ALA A 374 8.88 -0.27 -15.53
N PRO A 375 9.02 -0.90 -14.36
CA PRO A 375 9.97 -0.43 -13.35
C PRO A 375 11.38 -0.32 -13.98
N PRO A 376 12.06 0.83 -13.84
CA PRO A 376 13.29 1.11 -14.56
C PRO A 376 14.51 0.38 -13.99
N LEU A 377 15.51 0.12 -14.82
CA LEU A 377 16.85 -0.22 -14.36
C LEU A 377 17.48 0.94 -13.58
N LEU A 378 18.47 0.64 -12.75
CA LEU A 378 19.18 1.66 -12.00
C LEU A 378 19.86 2.67 -12.93
N GLY A 379 19.46 3.93 -12.82
CA GLY A 379 20.03 5.04 -13.60
C GLY A 379 19.67 5.02 -15.09
N GLU A 380 18.71 4.22 -15.50
CA GLU A 380 18.30 4.05 -16.91
C GLU A 380 18.07 5.39 -17.62
N HIS A 381 17.48 6.36 -16.93
CA HIS A 381 17.07 7.64 -17.50
C HIS A 381 17.99 8.81 -17.12
N THR A 382 19.14 8.55 -16.47
CA THR A 382 20.00 9.62 -15.90
C THR A 382 20.37 10.69 -16.93
N SER A 383 20.91 10.28 -18.08
CA SER A 383 21.34 11.25 -19.10
C SER A 383 20.16 11.99 -19.71
N GLU A 384 19.10 11.27 -20.06
CA GLU A 384 17.89 11.82 -20.67
C GLU A 384 17.24 12.89 -19.77
N VAL A 385 17.03 12.57 -18.50
CA VAL A 385 16.40 13.48 -17.54
C VAL A 385 17.27 14.71 -17.28
N LEU A 386 18.57 14.53 -17.08
CA LEU A 386 19.45 15.67 -16.82
C LEU A 386 19.54 16.62 -18.03
N GLN A 387 19.53 16.09 -19.25
CA GLN A 387 19.49 16.89 -20.47
C GLN A 387 18.11 17.58 -20.64
N ALA A 388 17.03 16.84 -20.52
CA ALA A 388 15.69 17.38 -20.78
C ALA A 388 15.23 18.39 -19.72
N VAL A 389 15.54 18.14 -18.43
CA VAL A 389 15.03 18.96 -17.33
C VAL A 389 16.00 20.07 -16.95
N LEU A 390 17.30 19.80 -16.94
CA LEU A 390 18.33 20.76 -16.51
C LEU A 390 19.11 21.39 -17.66
N GLY A 391 18.99 20.86 -18.88
CA GLY A 391 19.69 21.38 -20.05
C GLY A 391 21.20 21.04 -20.07
N LEU A 392 21.64 20.05 -19.29
CA LEU A 392 23.04 19.64 -19.28
C LEU A 392 23.43 19.03 -20.63
N ASP A 393 24.60 19.39 -21.13
CA ASP A 393 25.10 18.76 -22.35
C ASP A 393 25.69 17.36 -22.08
N PRO A 394 25.87 16.50 -23.12
CA PRO A 394 26.41 15.16 -22.93
C PRO A 394 27.82 15.12 -22.34
N ALA A 395 28.64 16.15 -22.56
CA ALA A 395 29.98 16.22 -22.00
C ALA A 395 29.94 16.52 -20.49
N GLU A 396 29.06 17.40 -20.04
CA GLU A 396 28.82 17.66 -18.61
C GLU A 396 28.36 16.40 -17.88
N VAL A 397 27.39 15.66 -18.44
CA VAL A 397 26.93 14.39 -17.90
C VAL A 397 28.07 13.35 -17.80
N CYS A 398 28.93 13.29 -18.82
CA CYS A 398 30.11 12.43 -18.82
C CYS A 398 31.11 12.78 -17.72
N LEU A 399 31.39 14.06 -17.52
CA LEU A 399 32.28 14.56 -16.45
C LEU A 399 31.72 14.23 -15.05
N LEU A 400 30.44 14.39 -14.84
CA LEU A 400 29.78 14.03 -13.58
C LEU A 400 29.85 12.52 -13.28
N ARG A 401 29.70 11.66 -14.31
CA ARG A 401 29.96 10.23 -14.16
C ARG A 401 31.39 9.90 -13.80
N GLN A 402 32.36 10.50 -14.49
CA GLN A 402 33.78 10.29 -14.21
C GLN A 402 34.15 10.76 -12.79
N ALA A 403 33.49 11.80 -12.30
CA ALA A 403 33.62 12.27 -10.94
C ALA A 403 32.91 11.38 -9.89
N GLY A 404 32.14 10.36 -10.31
CA GLY A 404 31.38 9.49 -9.43
C GLY A 404 30.20 10.19 -8.73
N VAL A 405 29.61 11.18 -9.38
CA VAL A 405 28.41 11.89 -8.92
C VAL A 405 27.14 11.19 -9.44
N LEU A 406 27.24 10.59 -10.66
CA LEU A 406 26.14 9.90 -11.34
C LEU A 406 26.38 8.40 -11.40
#